data_a2d6c95dea32e6d347753a812e9898c0
#
_entry.id   a2d6c95dea32e6d347753a812e9898c0
#
_cell.length_a   1.000
_cell.length_b   1.000
_cell.length_c   1.000
_cell.angle_alpha   90.00
_cell.angle_beta   90.00
_cell.angle_gamma   90.00
#
_symmetry.space_group_name_H-M   'P 1'
#
loop_
_entity.id
_entity.type
_entity.pdbx_description
1 polymer ?
#
loop_
_entity_poly.entity_id
_entity_poly.type
_entity_poly.pdbx_seq_one_letter_code
_entity_poly.pdbx_strand_id
1 'polypeptide(L)'
;MRDGKEMKEIHQEFLTGERALFQGKNLKIYDTIFDDGESPLKESRNIELYGSMFKWKYPLWYAKDIKAENCTWFEMARAGVWYTDRIEVTNAVIEAPKNFRRCNGLKLTNVTFPNAAETLWSCQNVELDHVDAKGDYFGMNCQDLVLKNFRLVGNYSFDGVKNMEVHNATMLSKDAFWNSDNVTVYDSFISGEYLGWNAKNLTLINCTIESLQGMCYIDNLVMKNCKLINTTLAFEYSSVDAKIHGTIDSVLNPSSGVIRADEIKELTVEKDKVDPSKTKIFVQGKEVEA
;
A
#
# COMPACT_ATOMS: atom_id res chain seq x y z
N MET A 1 -15.04 19.40 15.02
CA MET A 1 -14.83 20.16 16.27
C MET A 1 -14.78 19.14 17.39
N ARG A 2 -13.66 19.04 18.12
CA ARG A 2 -13.58 18.21 19.32
C ARG A 2 -14.43 18.88 20.38
N ASP A 3 -15.45 18.20 20.89
CA ASP A 3 -16.24 18.68 22.02
C ASP A 3 -15.31 18.90 23.22
N GLY A 4 -15.26 20.10 23.74
CA GLY A 4 -14.40 20.50 24.87
C GLY A 4 -14.78 19.86 26.22
N LYS A 5 -15.09 18.55 26.21
CA LYS A 5 -15.30 17.79 27.44
C LYS A 5 -13.96 17.39 28.02
N GLU A 6 -13.82 17.58 29.33
CA GLU A 6 -12.67 17.13 30.10
C GLU A 6 -12.44 15.63 29.88
N MET A 7 -11.21 15.25 29.54
CA MET A 7 -10.83 13.85 29.31
C MET A 7 -10.38 13.25 30.63
N LYS A 8 -10.89 12.06 30.96
CA LYS A 8 -10.45 11.29 32.11
C LYS A 8 -9.10 10.64 31.82
N GLU A 9 -8.16 10.75 32.72
CA GLU A 9 -6.84 10.15 32.58
C GLU A 9 -6.74 8.80 33.29
N ILE A 10 -5.99 7.87 32.66
CA ILE A 10 -5.65 6.54 33.17
C ILE A 10 -4.15 6.39 33.00
N HIS A 11 -3.44 6.02 34.07
CA HIS A 11 -1.99 5.95 34.07
C HIS A 11 -1.49 4.61 34.59
N GLN A 12 -0.56 3.98 33.87
CA GLN A 12 0.24 2.84 34.32
C GLN A 12 -0.60 1.65 34.85
N GLU A 13 -1.76 1.42 34.25
CA GLU A 13 -2.62 0.30 34.62
C GLU A 13 -2.21 -0.99 33.90
N PHE A 14 -2.46 -2.09 34.55
CA PHE A 14 -2.41 -3.42 33.94
C PHE A 14 -3.84 -3.96 33.87
N LEU A 15 -4.44 -3.86 32.66
CA LEU A 15 -5.83 -4.19 32.43
C LEU A 15 -5.95 -5.58 31.81
N THR A 16 -6.67 -6.45 32.46
CA THR A 16 -6.98 -7.81 32.03
C THR A 16 -8.48 -8.03 31.99
N GLY A 17 -8.88 -9.14 31.39
CA GLY A 17 -10.28 -9.49 31.25
C GLY A 17 -10.95 -8.87 30.02
N GLU A 18 -12.02 -9.50 29.62
CA GLU A 18 -12.74 -9.11 28.41
C GLU A 18 -13.34 -7.69 28.53
N ARG A 19 -13.10 -6.86 27.49
CA ARG A 19 -13.72 -5.54 27.35
C ARG A 19 -13.40 -4.55 28.48
N ALA A 20 -12.18 -4.53 28.97
CA ALA A 20 -11.76 -3.76 30.15
C ALA A 20 -12.18 -2.27 30.12
N LEU A 21 -12.16 -1.61 28.96
CA LEU A 21 -12.62 -0.23 28.75
C LEU A 21 -13.65 -0.14 27.61
N PHE A 22 -14.54 -1.12 27.53
CA PHE A 22 -15.60 -1.18 26.52
C PHE A 22 -16.46 0.08 26.52
N GLN A 23 -16.72 0.62 25.31
CA GLN A 23 -17.48 1.87 25.12
C GLN A 23 -16.89 3.08 25.88
N GLY A 24 -15.58 3.04 26.18
CA GLY A 24 -14.88 4.18 26.80
C GLY A 24 -15.03 5.47 26.00
N LYS A 25 -15.15 6.60 26.69
CA LYS A 25 -15.34 7.91 26.06
C LYS A 25 -14.48 8.96 26.74
N ASN A 26 -13.84 9.81 25.91
CA ASN A 26 -13.00 10.92 26.38
C ASN A 26 -11.94 10.45 27.39
N LEU A 27 -11.09 9.50 26.97
CA LEU A 27 -10.02 8.94 27.80
C LEU A 27 -8.65 9.31 27.23
N LYS A 28 -7.74 9.73 28.11
CA LYS A 28 -6.31 9.76 27.88
C LYS A 28 -5.68 8.62 28.68
N ILE A 29 -4.93 7.75 27.99
CA ILE A 29 -4.41 6.52 28.56
C ILE A 29 -2.91 6.52 28.38
N TYR A 30 -2.18 6.47 29.48
CA TYR A 30 -0.72 6.54 29.49
C TYR A 30 -0.11 5.25 30.03
N ASP A 31 0.90 4.74 29.36
CA ASP A 31 1.76 3.63 29.81
C ASP A 31 0.99 2.41 30.33
N THR A 32 -0.17 2.16 29.75
CA THR A 32 -1.12 1.11 30.19
C THR A 32 -0.95 -0.14 29.34
N ILE A 33 -0.99 -1.30 29.98
CA ILE A 33 -0.90 -2.61 29.34
C ILE A 33 -2.30 -3.24 29.31
N PHE A 34 -2.74 -3.62 28.09
CA PHE A 34 -3.94 -4.40 27.84
C PHE A 34 -3.54 -5.85 27.55
N ASP A 35 -3.82 -6.77 28.47
CA ASP A 35 -3.43 -8.16 28.38
C ASP A 35 -4.55 -9.12 28.78
N ASP A 36 -4.47 -10.37 28.33
CA ASP A 36 -5.37 -11.49 28.66
C ASP A 36 -6.87 -11.09 28.72
N GLY A 37 -7.34 -10.47 27.63
CA GLY A 37 -8.75 -10.10 27.50
C GLY A 37 -9.03 -9.47 26.14
N GLU A 38 -10.08 -9.94 25.48
CA GLU A 38 -10.45 -9.49 24.14
C GLU A 38 -11.16 -8.14 24.15
N SER A 39 -10.94 -7.35 23.08
CA SER A 39 -11.73 -6.15 22.78
C SER A 39 -11.72 -5.05 23.86
N PRO A 40 -10.57 -4.70 24.45
CA PRO A 40 -10.53 -3.78 25.60
C PRO A 40 -11.14 -2.41 25.30
N LEU A 41 -10.95 -1.87 24.10
CA LEU A 41 -11.46 -0.55 23.70
C LEU A 41 -12.51 -0.64 22.57
N LYS A 42 -13.20 -1.77 22.47
CA LYS A 42 -14.28 -1.92 21.47
C LYS A 42 -15.37 -0.86 21.67
N GLU A 43 -15.83 -0.27 20.55
CA GLU A 43 -16.89 0.76 20.51
C GLU A 43 -16.55 2.07 21.27
N SER A 44 -15.29 2.29 21.59
CA SER A 44 -14.82 3.51 22.27
C SER A 44 -14.82 4.75 21.34
N ARG A 45 -14.78 5.93 21.94
CA ARG A 45 -14.85 7.22 21.24
C ARG A 45 -13.93 8.25 21.91
N ASN A 46 -13.21 9.02 21.09
CA ASN A 46 -12.31 10.08 21.54
C ASN A 46 -11.31 9.57 22.58
N ILE A 47 -10.41 8.70 22.14
CA ILE A 47 -9.38 8.05 22.95
C ILE A 47 -8.01 8.53 22.50
N GLU A 48 -7.20 8.93 23.43
CA GLU A 48 -5.78 9.19 23.24
C GLU A 48 -4.96 8.17 24.03
N LEU A 49 -4.03 7.51 23.35
CA LEU A 49 -3.16 6.45 23.87
C LEU A 49 -1.71 6.90 23.76
N TYR A 50 -0.97 6.81 24.85
CA TYR A 50 0.44 7.18 24.89
C TYR A 50 1.26 6.08 25.58
N GLY A 51 2.32 5.59 24.94
CA GLY A 51 3.19 4.56 25.51
C GLY A 51 2.51 3.24 25.85
N SER A 52 1.29 3.01 25.40
CA SER A 52 0.45 1.89 25.82
C SER A 52 0.71 0.65 24.96
N MET A 53 0.42 -0.53 25.52
CA MET A 53 0.72 -1.82 24.91
C MET A 53 -0.53 -2.69 24.80
N PHE A 54 -0.76 -3.26 23.61
CA PHE A 54 -1.82 -4.23 23.37
C PHE A 54 -1.20 -5.61 23.17
N LYS A 55 -1.54 -6.55 24.04
CA LYS A 55 -1.01 -7.91 24.00
C LYS A 55 -2.02 -8.96 23.59
N TRP A 56 -3.30 -8.63 23.53
CA TRP A 56 -4.36 -9.58 23.20
C TRP A 56 -5.31 -9.05 22.15
N LYS A 57 -6.17 -9.90 21.60
CA LYS A 57 -6.97 -9.75 20.39
C LYS A 57 -7.97 -8.58 20.39
N TYR A 58 -8.20 -8.03 19.22
CA TYR A 58 -9.31 -7.13 18.84
C TYR A 58 -9.34 -5.79 19.59
N PRO A 59 -8.21 -5.14 19.86
CA PRO A 59 -8.16 -3.99 20.78
C PRO A 59 -9.12 -2.84 20.42
N LEU A 60 -9.28 -2.51 19.14
CA LEU A 60 -9.97 -1.29 18.69
C LEU A 60 -11.00 -1.61 17.60
N TRP A 61 -12.00 -2.41 17.93
CA TRP A 61 -13.11 -2.69 17.01
C TRP A 61 -14.23 -1.68 17.15
N TYR A 62 -14.74 -1.17 16.01
CA TYR A 62 -15.84 -0.19 15.95
C TYR A 62 -15.56 1.09 16.75
N ALA A 63 -14.30 1.44 16.95
CA ALA A 63 -13.92 2.66 17.67
C ALA A 63 -13.95 3.88 16.74
N LYS A 64 -13.91 5.08 17.31
CA LYS A 64 -13.85 6.36 16.54
C LYS A 64 -13.01 7.41 17.26
N ASP A 65 -12.34 8.26 16.45
CA ASP A 65 -11.54 9.36 16.96
C ASP A 65 -10.44 8.88 17.92
N ILE A 66 -9.55 8.04 17.39
CA ILE A 66 -8.46 7.43 18.14
C ILE A 66 -7.15 8.13 17.78
N LYS A 67 -6.35 8.48 18.76
CA LYS A 67 -4.97 8.87 18.64
C LYS A 67 -4.10 7.91 19.44
N ALA A 68 -3.08 7.31 18.83
CA ALA A 68 -2.13 6.44 19.49
C ALA A 68 -0.70 6.89 19.16
N GLU A 69 0.09 7.13 20.18
CA GLU A 69 1.47 7.59 20.05
C GLU A 69 2.41 6.77 20.93
N ASN A 70 3.55 6.34 20.38
CA ASN A 70 4.55 5.50 21.06
C ASN A 70 3.95 4.18 21.59
N CYS A 71 2.99 3.61 20.88
CA CYS A 71 2.28 2.39 21.30
C CYS A 71 2.81 1.15 20.60
N THR A 72 2.60 -0.02 21.21
CA THR A 72 2.97 -1.32 20.65
C THR A 72 1.78 -2.27 20.61
N TRP A 73 1.56 -2.88 19.44
CA TRP A 73 0.65 -4.01 19.24
C TRP A 73 1.48 -5.28 19.09
N PHE A 74 1.51 -6.11 20.11
CA PHE A 74 2.23 -7.39 20.08
C PHE A 74 1.51 -8.40 19.18
N GLU A 75 2.16 -9.48 18.81
CA GLU A 75 1.68 -10.47 17.84
C GLU A 75 0.25 -10.94 18.10
N MET A 76 -0.11 -11.20 19.36
CA MET A 76 -1.46 -11.65 19.72
C MET A 76 -2.53 -10.55 19.73
N ALA A 77 -2.16 -9.28 19.58
CA ALA A 77 -3.12 -8.19 19.36
C ALA A 77 -3.66 -8.17 17.92
N ARG A 78 -3.68 -9.33 17.27
CA ARG A 78 -4.11 -9.54 15.88
C ARG A 78 -5.56 -9.17 15.63
N ALA A 79 -5.87 -8.87 14.38
CA ALA A 79 -7.15 -8.32 13.99
C ALA A 79 -7.50 -7.07 14.84
N GLY A 80 -6.47 -6.25 15.09
CA GLY A 80 -6.48 -5.28 16.17
C GLY A 80 -7.41 -4.11 15.95
N VAL A 81 -7.47 -3.59 14.73
CA VAL A 81 -8.21 -2.35 14.42
C VAL A 81 -9.14 -2.62 13.24
N TRP A 82 -10.39 -2.95 13.53
CA TRP A 82 -11.40 -3.24 12.52
C TRP A 82 -12.62 -2.32 12.65
N TYR A 83 -13.14 -1.84 11.53
CA TYR A 83 -14.31 -0.97 11.47
C TYR A 83 -14.16 0.31 12.29
N THR A 84 -12.95 0.84 12.35
CA THR A 84 -12.61 2.02 13.16
C THR A 84 -12.46 3.24 12.25
N ASP A 85 -13.06 4.34 12.66
CA ASP A 85 -13.05 5.59 11.89
C ASP A 85 -12.16 6.64 12.56
N ARG A 86 -11.40 7.38 11.75
CA ARG A 86 -10.52 8.48 12.16
C ARG A 86 -9.53 8.05 13.25
N ILE A 87 -8.59 7.23 12.83
CA ILE A 87 -7.48 6.78 13.68
C ILE A 87 -6.16 7.36 13.19
N GLU A 88 -5.40 7.94 14.10
CA GLU A 88 -4.04 8.42 13.89
C GLU A 88 -3.09 7.63 14.78
N VAL A 89 -2.05 7.02 14.16
CA VAL A 89 -1.02 6.26 14.88
C VAL A 89 0.35 6.84 14.53
N THR A 90 1.13 7.18 15.54
CA THR A 90 2.45 7.79 15.37
C THR A 90 3.49 7.08 16.23
N ASN A 91 4.70 6.87 15.67
CA ASN A 91 5.84 6.25 16.37
C ASN A 91 5.46 4.90 16.99
N ALA A 92 4.98 3.95 16.22
CA ALA A 92 4.46 2.70 16.75
C ALA A 92 5.10 1.47 16.11
N VAL A 93 5.10 0.37 16.86
CA VAL A 93 5.41 -0.96 16.35
C VAL A 93 4.15 -1.82 16.40
N ILE A 94 3.80 -2.41 15.27
CA ILE A 94 2.61 -3.27 15.15
C ILE A 94 3.07 -4.64 14.65
N GLU A 95 3.36 -5.55 15.58
CA GLU A 95 3.77 -6.93 15.27
C GLU A 95 2.59 -7.80 14.83
N ALA A 96 1.40 -7.42 15.25
CA ALA A 96 0.18 -8.18 15.03
C ALA A 96 -0.27 -8.15 13.57
N PRO A 97 -0.48 -9.30 12.92
CA PRO A 97 -1.04 -9.36 11.57
C PRO A 97 -2.53 -9.03 11.52
N LYS A 98 -3.06 -8.85 10.31
CA LYS A 98 -4.47 -8.62 10.03
C LYS A 98 -5.03 -7.36 10.68
N ASN A 99 -4.19 -6.33 10.80
CA ASN A 99 -4.62 -5.04 11.32
C ASN A 99 -5.26 -4.14 10.25
N PHE A 100 -6.04 -3.15 10.69
CA PHE A 100 -6.71 -2.16 9.85
C PHE A 100 -7.57 -2.76 8.75
N ARG A 101 -8.77 -3.21 9.13
CA ARG A 101 -9.77 -3.66 8.15
C ARG A 101 -11.01 -2.80 8.19
N ARG A 102 -11.46 -2.38 7.00
CA ARG A 102 -12.67 -1.56 6.84
C ARG A 102 -12.67 -0.32 7.72
N CYS A 103 -11.50 0.29 7.83
CA CYS A 103 -11.31 1.56 8.54
C CYS A 103 -11.50 2.72 7.55
N ASN A 104 -11.94 3.87 8.05
CA ASN A 104 -12.08 5.08 7.27
C ASN A 104 -11.41 6.27 7.96
N GLY A 105 -10.52 6.96 7.24
CA GLY A 105 -9.70 8.03 7.81
C GLY A 105 -8.58 7.47 8.68
N LEU A 106 -7.62 6.78 8.07
CA LEU A 106 -6.45 6.19 8.72
C LEU A 106 -5.20 7.00 8.41
N LYS A 107 -4.48 7.44 9.43
CA LYS A 107 -3.19 8.08 9.29
C LYS A 107 -2.13 7.36 10.12
N LEU A 108 -1.07 6.90 9.45
CA LEU A 108 0.07 6.25 10.08
C LEU A 108 1.35 7.05 9.79
N THR A 109 2.07 7.42 10.82
CA THR A 109 3.33 8.15 10.70
C THR A 109 4.40 7.48 11.55
N ASN A 110 5.54 7.16 10.95
CA ASN A 110 6.63 6.49 11.67
C ASN A 110 6.19 5.13 12.28
N VAL A 111 5.62 4.26 11.47
CA VAL A 111 5.08 2.97 11.94
C VAL A 111 5.80 1.81 11.28
N THR A 112 6.20 0.84 12.10
CA THR A 112 6.83 -0.40 11.63
C THR A 112 5.90 -1.59 11.83
N PHE A 113 5.75 -2.39 10.78
CA PHE A 113 5.03 -3.67 10.78
C PHE A 113 5.98 -4.83 10.50
N PRO A 114 6.55 -5.46 11.52
CA PRO A 114 7.40 -6.66 11.34
C PRO A 114 6.64 -7.84 10.72
N ASN A 115 5.32 -7.90 10.94
CA ASN A 115 4.40 -8.84 10.31
C ASN A 115 3.13 -8.14 9.83
N ALA A 116 3.17 -7.64 8.60
CA ALA A 116 2.06 -6.94 7.97
C ALA A 116 1.11 -7.86 7.18
N ALA A 117 1.18 -9.17 7.38
CA ALA A 117 0.34 -10.11 6.63
C ALA A 117 -1.14 -9.75 6.72
N GLU A 118 -1.80 -9.64 5.56
CA GLU A 118 -3.22 -9.31 5.42
C GLU A 118 -3.62 -8.00 6.17
N THR A 119 -2.74 -7.03 6.19
CA THR A 119 -2.96 -5.73 6.85
C THR A 119 -3.47 -4.69 5.86
N LEU A 120 -4.28 -3.74 6.35
CA LEU A 120 -4.85 -2.65 5.55
C LEU A 120 -5.78 -3.16 4.44
N TRP A 121 -6.86 -3.84 4.82
CA TRP A 121 -7.83 -4.38 3.86
C TRP A 121 -9.13 -3.58 3.82
N SER A 122 -9.55 -3.20 2.61
CA SER A 122 -10.81 -2.48 2.36
C SER A 122 -10.94 -1.19 3.18
N CYS A 123 -9.82 -0.50 3.42
CA CYS A 123 -9.79 0.79 4.10
C CYS A 123 -9.97 1.95 3.12
N GLN A 124 -10.40 3.10 3.61
CA GLN A 124 -10.62 4.30 2.83
C GLN A 124 -9.97 5.53 3.48
N ASN A 125 -9.58 6.52 2.66
CA ASN A 125 -8.94 7.74 3.12
C ASN A 125 -7.72 7.44 4.00
N VAL A 126 -6.67 6.88 3.38
CA VAL A 126 -5.48 6.36 4.06
C VAL A 126 -4.27 7.23 3.75
N GLU A 127 -3.60 7.70 4.78
CA GLU A 127 -2.32 8.39 4.70
C GLU A 127 -1.24 7.57 5.42
N LEU A 128 -0.17 7.20 4.70
CA LEU A 128 1.01 6.55 5.26
C LEU A 128 2.24 7.42 5.02
N ASP A 129 2.99 7.73 6.06
CA ASP A 129 4.26 8.44 5.95
C ASP A 129 5.32 7.81 6.85
N HIS A 130 6.50 7.49 6.28
CA HIS A 130 7.57 6.76 6.96
C HIS A 130 7.07 5.44 7.57
N VAL A 131 6.46 4.60 6.73
CA VAL A 131 5.98 3.27 7.14
C VAL A 131 6.85 2.19 6.53
N ASP A 132 7.32 1.26 7.36
CA ASP A 132 8.06 0.06 6.96
C ASP A 132 7.21 -1.19 7.25
N ALA A 133 6.91 -1.98 6.22
CA ALA A 133 6.02 -3.12 6.31
C ALA A 133 6.64 -4.38 5.71
N LYS A 134 6.48 -5.51 6.39
CA LYS A 134 6.88 -6.83 5.89
C LYS A 134 5.73 -7.81 6.00
N GLY A 135 5.25 -8.30 4.87
CA GLY A 135 4.15 -9.29 4.83
C GLY A 135 3.34 -9.22 3.55
N ASP A 136 2.72 -10.32 3.20
CA ASP A 136 1.91 -10.47 1.99
C ASP A 136 0.51 -9.87 2.13
N TYR A 137 -0.09 -9.54 0.98
CA TYR A 137 -1.44 -8.99 0.88
C TYR A 137 -1.66 -7.67 1.63
N PHE A 138 -0.67 -6.78 1.62
CA PHE A 138 -0.81 -5.45 2.21
C PHE A 138 -1.61 -4.52 1.30
N GLY A 139 -2.60 -3.82 1.85
CA GLY A 139 -3.34 -2.76 1.15
C GLY A 139 -4.46 -3.21 0.23
N MET A 140 -4.92 -4.46 0.32
CA MET A 140 -5.90 -5.04 -0.60
C MET A 140 -7.25 -4.32 -0.57
N ASN A 141 -7.80 -4.01 -1.76
CA ASN A 141 -9.11 -3.37 -1.97
C ASN A 141 -9.30 -2.05 -1.21
N CYS A 142 -8.24 -1.30 -0.99
CA CYS A 142 -8.32 0.02 -0.37
C CYS A 142 -8.65 1.11 -1.40
N GLN A 143 -9.10 2.26 -0.91
CA GLN A 143 -9.47 3.40 -1.74
C GLN A 143 -9.00 4.73 -1.15
N ASP A 144 -8.60 5.66 -2.03
CA ASP A 144 -8.14 7.01 -1.67
C ASP A 144 -6.92 6.98 -0.73
N LEU A 145 -5.77 6.52 -1.28
CA LEU A 145 -4.52 6.35 -0.53
C LEU A 145 -3.47 7.37 -0.94
N VAL A 146 -2.75 7.90 0.04
CA VAL A 146 -1.51 8.65 -0.17
C VAL A 146 -0.39 8.05 0.65
N LEU A 147 0.69 7.62 -0.01
CA LEU A 147 1.87 7.02 0.62
C LEU A 147 3.11 7.89 0.36
N LYS A 148 3.88 8.13 1.41
CA LYS A 148 5.16 8.84 1.34
C LYS A 148 6.23 8.08 2.14
N ASN A 149 7.46 8.02 1.59
CA ASN A 149 8.58 7.39 2.27
C ASN A 149 8.23 5.97 2.75
N PHE A 150 7.64 5.18 1.86
CA PHE A 150 7.08 3.87 2.18
C PHE A 150 8.02 2.74 1.79
N ARG A 151 8.17 1.76 2.65
CA ARG A 151 8.92 0.55 2.37
C ARG A 151 8.07 -0.68 2.58
N LEU A 152 8.12 -1.60 1.60
CA LEU A 152 7.39 -2.87 1.67
C LEU A 152 8.26 -4.03 1.19
N VAL A 153 8.21 -5.12 1.92
CA VAL A 153 8.67 -6.44 1.49
C VAL A 153 7.55 -7.44 1.67
N GLY A 154 6.96 -7.90 0.57
CA GLY A 154 5.82 -8.84 0.61
C GLY A 154 5.04 -8.83 -0.70
N ASN A 155 4.39 -9.94 -1.03
CA ASN A 155 3.73 -10.15 -2.31
C ASN A 155 2.26 -9.73 -2.30
N TYR A 156 1.68 -9.56 -3.49
CA TYR A 156 0.26 -9.22 -3.71
C TYR A 156 -0.15 -7.90 -3.04
N SER A 157 0.76 -6.92 -3.06
CA SER A 157 0.51 -5.64 -2.44
C SER A 157 -0.41 -4.77 -3.29
N PHE A 158 -1.36 -4.10 -2.61
CA PHE A 158 -2.29 -3.15 -3.23
C PHE A 158 -3.16 -3.73 -4.36
N ASP A 159 -3.46 -5.04 -4.30
CA ASP A 159 -4.42 -5.67 -5.22
C ASP A 159 -5.80 -5.02 -5.08
N GLY A 160 -6.39 -4.63 -6.20
CA GLY A 160 -7.71 -4.00 -6.26
C GLY A 160 -7.81 -2.60 -5.67
N VAL A 161 -6.68 -1.92 -5.43
CA VAL A 161 -6.67 -0.55 -4.90
C VAL A 161 -7.24 0.44 -5.92
N LYS A 162 -7.88 1.51 -5.44
CA LYS A 162 -8.40 2.60 -6.28
C LYS A 162 -7.96 3.95 -5.75
N ASN A 163 -7.62 4.86 -6.68
CA ASN A 163 -7.19 6.23 -6.37
C ASN A 163 -6.01 6.24 -5.40
N MET A 164 -4.84 5.90 -5.86
CA MET A 164 -3.64 5.82 -5.03
C MET A 164 -2.53 6.71 -5.57
N GLU A 165 -1.88 7.44 -4.67
CA GLU A 165 -0.68 8.21 -4.96
C GLU A 165 0.47 7.77 -4.06
N VAL A 166 1.65 7.52 -4.65
CA VAL A 166 2.83 7.00 -3.95
C VAL A 166 4.04 7.87 -4.27
N HIS A 167 4.77 8.30 -3.24
CA HIS A 167 6.00 9.07 -3.36
C HIS A 167 7.14 8.44 -2.58
N ASN A 168 8.31 8.35 -3.21
CA ASN A 168 9.55 7.90 -2.59
C ASN A 168 9.40 6.55 -1.87
N ALA A 169 8.95 5.53 -2.62
CA ALA A 169 8.77 4.19 -2.07
C ALA A 169 9.85 3.22 -2.55
N THR A 170 10.10 2.22 -1.72
CA THR A 170 10.83 1.01 -2.09
C THR A 170 9.93 -0.20 -1.86
N MET A 171 9.56 -0.89 -2.93
CA MET A 171 8.65 -2.03 -2.87
C MET A 171 9.31 -3.26 -3.49
N LEU A 172 9.47 -4.30 -2.68
CA LEU A 172 9.89 -5.62 -3.12
C LEU A 172 8.65 -6.51 -3.06
N SER A 173 7.93 -6.60 -4.18
CA SER A 173 6.58 -7.19 -4.19
C SER A 173 6.27 -7.80 -5.55
N LYS A 174 6.20 -9.12 -5.59
CA LYS A 174 5.57 -9.83 -6.70
C LYS A 174 4.07 -9.49 -6.73
N ASP A 175 3.51 -9.39 -7.94
CA ASP A 175 2.07 -9.12 -8.16
C ASP A 175 1.58 -7.80 -7.53
N ALA A 176 2.44 -6.78 -7.47
CA ALA A 176 2.03 -5.46 -6.95
C ALA A 176 1.04 -4.77 -7.91
N PHE A 177 0.05 -4.09 -7.34
CA PHE A 177 -0.99 -3.32 -8.06
C PHE A 177 -1.89 -4.14 -9.00
N TRP A 178 -2.06 -5.43 -8.78
CA TRP A 178 -3.02 -6.22 -9.56
C TRP A 178 -4.42 -5.63 -9.46
N ASN A 179 -5.16 -5.64 -10.57
CA ASN A 179 -6.53 -5.15 -10.64
C ASN A 179 -6.74 -3.72 -10.11
N SER A 180 -5.67 -2.94 -9.97
CA SER A 180 -5.75 -1.57 -9.47
C SER A 180 -6.36 -0.61 -10.50
N ASP A 181 -6.89 0.52 -10.04
CA ASP A 181 -7.42 1.57 -10.90
C ASP A 181 -7.02 2.96 -10.38
N ASN A 182 -6.51 3.80 -11.28
CA ASN A 182 -6.08 5.17 -11.01
C ASN A 182 -4.97 5.22 -9.93
N VAL A 183 -3.81 4.65 -10.26
CA VAL A 183 -2.61 4.64 -9.41
C VAL A 183 -1.51 5.48 -10.05
N THR A 184 -0.92 6.39 -9.29
CA THR A 184 0.26 7.15 -9.70
C THR A 184 1.40 6.96 -8.70
N VAL A 185 2.58 6.59 -9.22
CA VAL A 185 3.78 6.35 -8.42
C VAL A 185 4.89 7.29 -8.89
N TYR A 186 5.51 7.98 -7.94
CA TYR A 186 6.60 8.92 -8.17
C TYR A 186 7.89 8.49 -7.47
N ASP A 187 9.03 8.73 -8.10
CA ASP A 187 10.36 8.71 -7.49
C ASP A 187 10.65 7.41 -6.70
N SER A 188 10.24 6.27 -7.23
CA SER A 188 10.18 5.01 -6.48
C SER A 188 10.96 3.88 -7.16
N PHE A 189 11.37 2.91 -6.35
CA PHE A 189 11.90 1.64 -6.79
C PHE A 189 10.90 0.52 -6.53
N ILE A 190 10.58 -0.26 -7.58
CA ILE A 190 9.67 -1.40 -7.47
C ILE A 190 10.34 -2.61 -8.11
N SER A 191 10.47 -3.71 -7.36
CA SER A 191 11.00 -4.98 -7.85
C SER A 191 10.06 -6.13 -7.52
N GLY A 192 9.71 -6.91 -8.53
CA GLY A 192 8.87 -8.11 -8.42
C GLY A 192 8.23 -8.48 -9.75
N GLU A 193 7.90 -9.75 -9.92
CA GLU A 193 7.24 -10.25 -11.13
C GLU A 193 5.80 -9.71 -11.25
N TYR A 194 5.28 -9.63 -12.47
CA TYR A 194 3.89 -9.33 -12.82
C TYR A 194 3.35 -7.99 -12.29
N LEU A 195 4.21 -6.98 -12.24
CA LEU A 195 3.82 -5.64 -11.80
C LEU A 195 2.63 -5.10 -12.62
N GLY A 196 1.59 -4.65 -11.94
CA GLY A 196 0.44 -3.95 -12.53
C GLY A 196 -0.50 -4.82 -13.35
N TRP A 197 -0.42 -6.13 -13.28
CA TRP A 197 -1.25 -7.03 -14.08
C TRP A 197 -2.74 -6.70 -13.98
N ASN A 198 -3.41 -6.53 -15.12
CA ASN A 198 -4.82 -6.18 -15.21
C ASN A 198 -5.20 -4.85 -14.54
N ALA A 199 -4.24 -3.93 -14.38
CA ALA A 199 -4.51 -2.60 -13.84
C ALA A 199 -5.13 -1.68 -14.91
N LYS A 200 -5.74 -0.58 -14.45
CA LYS A 200 -6.22 0.52 -15.27
C LYS A 200 -5.64 1.84 -14.80
N ASN A 201 -5.31 2.73 -15.75
CA ASN A 201 -4.81 4.06 -15.42
C ASN A 201 -3.61 4.02 -14.45
N LEU A 202 -2.60 3.22 -14.76
CA LEU A 202 -1.36 3.15 -13.98
C LEU A 202 -0.35 4.16 -14.55
N THR A 203 0.10 5.09 -13.72
CA THR A 203 1.12 6.09 -14.07
C THR A 203 2.36 5.94 -13.22
N LEU A 204 3.54 5.79 -13.85
CA LEU A 204 4.83 5.69 -13.20
C LEU A 204 5.72 6.85 -13.66
N ILE A 205 6.23 7.64 -12.72
CA ILE A 205 7.03 8.84 -13.00
C ILE A 205 8.34 8.79 -12.23
N ASN A 206 9.47 8.94 -12.91
CA ASN A 206 10.82 8.87 -12.33
C ASN A 206 11.09 7.55 -11.57
N CYS A 207 10.49 6.45 -11.98
CA CYS A 207 10.60 5.17 -11.28
C CYS A 207 11.68 4.29 -11.90
N THR A 208 12.32 3.48 -11.06
CA THR A 208 13.12 2.35 -11.49
C THR A 208 12.34 1.06 -11.21
N ILE A 209 12.13 0.27 -12.26
CA ILE A 209 11.31 -0.94 -12.23
C ILE A 209 12.16 -2.14 -12.59
N GLU A 210 12.06 -3.20 -11.80
CA GLU A 210 12.56 -4.52 -12.09
C GLU A 210 11.42 -5.52 -12.08
N SER A 211 11.03 -6.06 -13.23
CA SER A 211 9.88 -6.95 -13.29
C SER A 211 9.96 -7.92 -14.46
N LEU A 212 9.97 -9.20 -14.16
CA LEU A 212 9.75 -10.22 -15.19
C LEU A 212 8.27 -10.22 -15.57
N GLN A 213 7.99 -10.22 -16.87
CA GLN A 213 6.63 -10.14 -17.43
C GLN A 213 5.84 -9.00 -16.78
N GLY A 214 6.50 -7.83 -16.73
CA GLY A 214 5.98 -6.66 -16.04
C GLY A 214 5.08 -5.79 -16.91
N MET A 215 4.16 -5.10 -16.29
CA MET A 215 3.24 -4.14 -16.93
C MET A 215 2.40 -4.77 -18.06
N CYS A 216 1.90 -5.98 -17.85
CA CYS A 216 1.07 -6.71 -18.80
C CYS A 216 -0.43 -6.52 -18.52
N TYR A 217 -1.25 -6.57 -19.58
CA TYR A 217 -2.71 -6.44 -19.51
C TYR A 217 -3.19 -5.14 -18.88
N ILE A 218 -2.44 -4.05 -19.03
CA ILE A 218 -2.81 -2.74 -18.46
C ILE A 218 -3.57 -1.91 -19.49
N ASP A 219 -4.70 -1.40 -19.06
CA ASP A 219 -5.43 -0.38 -19.81
C ASP A 219 -4.97 1.01 -19.37
N ASN A 220 -4.35 1.77 -20.31
CA ASN A 220 -3.79 3.10 -20.08
C ASN A 220 -2.60 3.13 -19.10
N LEU A 221 -1.49 2.50 -19.49
CA LEU A 221 -0.20 2.63 -18.81
C LEU A 221 0.53 3.89 -19.28
N VAL A 222 0.96 4.73 -18.35
CA VAL A 222 1.81 5.89 -18.63
C VAL A 222 3.12 5.79 -17.86
N MET A 223 4.26 5.86 -18.57
CA MET A 223 5.59 5.85 -17.95
C MET A 223 6.39 7.07 -18.38
N LYS A 224 6.79 7.92 -17.45
CA LYS A 224 7.55 9.14 -17.71
C LYS A 224 8.89 9.10 -16.99
N ASN A 225 9.98 9.24 -17.73
CA ASN A 225 11.33 9.27 -17.18
C ASN A 225 11.65 8.05 -16.30
N CYS A 226 11.22 6.86 -16.74
CA CYS A 226 11.44 5.61 -16.00
C CYS A 226 12.66 4.87 -16.51
N LYS A 227 13.21 4.00 -15.67
CA LYS A 227 14.26 3.05 -15.99
C LYS A 227 13.74 1.64 -15.74
N LEU A 228 13.92 0.75 -16.72
CA LEU A 228 13.65 -0.68 -16.58
C LEU A 228 14.98 -1.42 -16.43
N ILE A 229 15.05 -2.34 -15.48
CA ILE A 229 16.20 -3.24 -15.26
C ILE A 229 15.68 -4.66 -15.12
N ASN A 230 16.38 -5.65 -15.70
CA ASN A 230 15.95 -7.04 -15.66
C ASN A 230 14.45 -7.23 -15.96
N THR A 231 13.93 -6.45 -16.92
CA THR A 231 12.49 -6.46 -17.26
C THR A 231 12.30 -7.13 -18.62
N THR A 232 11.63 -8.26 -18.60
CA THR A 232 11.37 -9.09 -19.78
C THR A 232 9.86 -9.14 -20.09
N LEU A 233 9.52 -9.45 -21.35
CA LEU A 233 8.15 -9.59 -21.85
C LEU A 233 7.26 -8.40 -21.47
N ALA A 234 7.85 -7.19 -21.45
CA ALA A 234 7.17 -5.99 -21.00
C ALA A 234 6.02 -5.60 -21.94
N PHE A 235 4.96 -5.08 -21.34
CA PHE A 235 3.80 -4.45 -21.99
C PHE A 235 2.86 -5.41 -22.74
N GLU A 236 2.93 -6.70 -22.51
CA GLU A 236 2.07 -7.65 -23.21
C GLU A 236 0.59 -7.28 -23.04
N TYR A 237 -0.10 -7.13 -24.17
CA TYR A 237 -1.51 -6.69 -24.27
C TYR A 237 -1.87 -5.40 -23.53
N SER A 238 -0.89 -4.52 -23.30
CA SER A 238 -1.14 -3.23 -22.65
C SER A 238 -1.26 -2.09 -23.65
N SER A 239 -2.14 -1.12 -23.37
CA SER A 239 -2.08 0.19 -24.03
C SER A 239 -1.10 1.08 -23.27
N VAL A 240 -0.08 1.62 -23.96
CA VAL A 240 1.10 2.19 -23.31
C VAL A 240 1.55 3.52 -23.92
N ASP A 241 1.86 4.51 -23.08
CA ASP A 241 2.69 5.68 -23.43
C ASP A 241 3.91 5.71 -22.53
N ALA A 242 5.04 5.18 -23.03
CA ALA A 242 6.24 5.02 -22.23
C ALA A 242 7.42 5.81 -22.78
N LYS A 243 8.13 6.49 -21.86
CA LYS A 243 9.46 7.05 -22.08
C LYS A 243 10.42 6.44 -21.08
N ILE A 244 11.28 5.54 -21.59
CA ILE A 244 12.22 4.74 -20.80
C ILE A 244 13.64 5.20 -21.10
N HIS A 245 14.43 5.40 -20.07
CA HIS A 245 15.86 5.62 -20.16
C HIS A 245 16.64 4.32 -19.99
N GLY A 246 17.57 4.09 -20.88
CA GLY A 246 18.39 2.87 -20.90
C GLY A 246 17.73 1.76 -21.73
N THR A 247 17.99 0.54 -21.34
CA THR A 247 17.68 -0.67 -22.10
C THR A 247 16.42 -1.36 -21.56
N ILE A 248 15.51 -1.77 -22.45
CA ILE A 248 14.44 -2.73 -22.15
C ILE A 248 14.91 -4.10 -22.61
N ASP A 249 14.89 -5.11 -21.75
CA ASP A 249 15.39 -6.45 -22.12
C ASP A 249 14.49 -7.11 -23.16
N SER A 250 13.18 -7.12 -22.98
CA SER A 250 12.27 -7.52 -24.04
C SER A 250 10.89 -6.87 -23.98
N VAL A 251 10.30 -6.61 -25.13
CA VAL A 251 8.95 -6.13 -25.33
C VAL A 251 8.14 -7.19 -26.07
N LEU A 252 6.94 -7.50 -25.58
CA LEU A 252 6.08 -8.50 -26.18
C LEU A 252 4.67 -7.93 -26.44
N ASN A 253 4.20 -8.05 -27.67
CA ASN A 253 2.80 -7.84 -28.06
C ASN A 253 2.09 -6.63 -27.42
N PRO A 254 2.64 -5.41 -27.38
CA PRO A 254 1.92 -4.26 -26.87
C PRO A 254 0.66 -4.01 -27.73
N SER A 255 -0.47 -3.72 -27.10
CA SER A 255 -1.76 -3.62 -27.80
C SER A 255 -1.94 -2.31 -28.57
N SER A 256 -1.40 -1.21 -28.04
CA SER A 256 -1.47 0.12 -28.68
C SER A 256 -0.59 1.15 -27.96
N GLY A 257 -0.34 2.28 -28.62
CA GLY A 257 0.29 3.43 -28.00
C GLY A 257 1.70 3.73 -28.50
N VAL A 258 2.56 4.25 -27.62
CA VAL A 258 3.92 4.67 -28.02
C VAL A 258 4.93 4.25 -26.97
N ILE A 259 5.98 3.56 -27.42
CA ILE A 259 7.14 3.17 -26.60
C ILE A 259 8.37 3.93 -27.10
N ARG A 260 9.07 4.61 -26.21
CA ARG A 260 10.32 5.30 -26.48
C ARG A 260 11.40 4.78 -25.52
N ALA A 261 12.50 4.27 -26.05
CA ALA A 261 13.63 3.75 -25.28
C ALA A 261 14.96 4.11 -25.93
N ASP A 262 16.06 4.06 -25.14
CA ASP A 262 17.39 4.19 -25.70
C ASP A 262 17.81 2.89 -26.42
N GLU A 263 17.38 1.73 -25.91
CA GLU A 263 17.61 0.41 -26.48
C GLU A 263 16.49 -0.56 -26.14
N ILE A 264 16.17 -1.47 -27.06
CA ILE A 264 15.32 -2.65 -26.84
C ILE A 264 16.08 -3.85 -27.38
N LYS A 265 16.44 -4.82 -26.52
CA LYS A 265 17.22 -6.00 -26.94
C LYS A 265 16.41 -6.98 -27.79
N GLU A 266 15.18 -7.25 -27.33
CA GLU A 266 14.25 -8.15 -28.01
C GLU A 266 12.88 -7.48 -28.20
N LEU A 267 12.38 -7.49 -29.42
CA LEU A 267 11.06 -6.99 -29.76
C LEU A 267 10.27 -8.06 -30.48
N THR A 268 9.15 -8.47 -29.91
CA THR A 268 8.26 -9.45 -30.50
C THR A 268 6.86 -8.87 -30.65
N VAL A 269 6.36 -8.82 -31.89
CA VAL A 269 4.99 -8.40 -32.22
C VAL A 269 4.38 -9.44 -33.17
N GLU A 270 3.51 -10.26 -32.63
CA GLU A 270 2.85 -11.35 -33.35
C GLU A 270 1.54 -10.83 -33.98
N LYS A 271 1.51 -10.72 -35.31
CA LYS A 271 0.42 -10.12 -36.10
C LYS A 271 -0.94 -10.83 -35.98
N ASP A 272 -0.93 -12.06 -35.55
CA ASP A 272 -2.13 -12.86 -35.26
C ASP A 272 -2.70 -12.60 -33.84
N LYS A 273 -1.92 -11.94 -32.97
CA LYS A 273 -2.31 -11.59 -31.60
C LYS A 273 -2.64 -10.12 -31.39
N VAL A 274 -1.88 -9.24 -32.02
CA VAL A 274 -2.06 -7.78 -31.92
C VAL A 274 -1.93 -7.12 -33.28
N ASP A 275 -2.53 -5.94 -33.43
CA ASP A 275 -2.39 -5.11 -34.64
C ASP A 275 -1.15 -4.21 -34.51
N PRO A 276 -0.03 -4.49 -35.23
CA PRO A 276 1.20 -3.73 -35.10
C PRO A 276 1.03 -2.24 -35.43
N SER A 277 0.08 -1.89 -36.29
CA SER A 277 -0.15 -0.51 -36.69
C SER A 277 -0.64 0.41 -35.54
N LYS A 278 -1.10 -0.17 -34.46
CA LYS A 278 -1.60 0.57 -33.29
C LYS A 278 -0.50 0.96 -32.31
N THR A 279 0.71 0.40 -32.43
CA THR A 279 1.84 0.70 -31.55
C THR A 279 3.00 1.30 -32.33
N LYS A 280 3.48 2.46 -31.91
CA LYS A 280 4.69 3.08 -32.43
C LYS A 280 5.85 2.88 -31.47
N ILE A 281 6.98 2.42 -31.98
CA ILE A 281 8.17 2.14 -31.17
C ILE A 281 9.32 3.00 -31.68
N PHE A 282 9.97 3.73 -30.77
CA PHE A 282 11.11 4.57 -31.07
C PHE A 282 12.33 4.12 -30.26
N VAL A 283 13.42 3.83 -30.93
CA VAL A 283 14.73 3.54 -30.32
C VAL A 283 15.70 4.65 -30.73
N GLN A 284 16.31 5.31 -29.75
CA GLN A 284 17.18 6.48 -29.99
C GLN A 284 16.52 7.55 -30.89
N GLY A 285 15.23 7.77 -30.71
CA GLY A 285 14.46 8.75 -31.47
C GLY A 285 14.10 8.34 -32.91
N LYS A 286 14.48 7.17 -33.37
CA LYS A 286 14.12 6.61 -34.68
C LYS A 286 12.99 5.60 -34.53
N GLU A 287 11.97 5.73 -35.36
CA GLU A 287 10.89 4.73 -35.43
C GLU A 287 11.44 3.41 -35.95
N VAL A 288 11.13 2.32 -35.26
CA VAL A 288 11.47 0.95 -35.67
C VAL A 288 10.20 0.21 -36.02
N GLU A 289 10.24 -0.63 -37.06
CA GLU A 289 9.10 -1.49 -37.42
C GLU A 289 8.94 -2.59 -36.36
N ALA A 290 7.69 -2.81 -35.97
CA ALA A 290 7.28 -3.83 -35.02
C ALA A 290 6.94 -5.16 -35.69
#